data_1919a28503851e8433214c6aacf541a5
#
_entry.id   1919a28503851e8433214c6aacf541a5
#
_cell.length_a   1.000
_cell.length_b   1.000
_cell.length_c   1.000
_cell.angle_alpha   90.00
_cell.angle_beta   90.00
_cell.angle_gamma   90.00
#
_symmetry.space_group_name_H-M   'P 1'
#
loop_
_entity.id
_entity.type
_entity.pdbx_description
1 polymer ?
#
loop_
_entity_poly.entity_id
_entity_poly.type
_entity_poly.pdbx_seq_one_letter_code
_entity_poly.pdbx_strand_id
1 'polypeptide(L)'
;MQVFDIDLKTEFSALKKMSGGILRCYIPEVSSEADPDTQRPAVLICPGGAYVFCSNREAEPIALYYLSKGYNAFVLFYSVAPAKYPEPQVQAMAAIELIRKNRSIWHCSDKVCCMGFSAGGHLAACTANADTELARSCGLTDVRPDACILCYPVITSGQYGHALSFDSLCASPEQKEALSAEKLVSRNTPPTFLWHTADDSCVPVQNSLLYASALCEHGVPFEMHIFPHGMHGLARCDGSTSIQGTMISPACGVWLELSVRWLERLSFGGGCV
;
A
#
# COMPACT_ATOMS: atom_id res chain seq x y z
N MET A 1 6.09 4.32 22.47
CA MET A 1 5.90 4.38 21.01
C MET A 1 6.50 5.67 20.47
N GLN A 2 7.30 5.59 19.42
CA GLN A 2 7.82 6.75 18.72
C GLN A 2 6.96 7.03 17.49
N VAL A 3 6.63 8.30 17.24
CA VAL A 3 5.97 8.77 16.02
C VAL A 3 6.77 9.94 15.47
N PHE A 4 7.24 9.83 14.24
CA PHE A 4 8.07 10.86 13.60
C PHE A 4 7.94 10.82 12.08
N ASP A 5 8.23 11.93 11.43
CA ASP A 5 8.18 12.09 9.98
C ASP A 5 9.60 12.14 9.41
N ILE A 6 9.79 11.48 8.28
CA ILE A 6 11.02 11.54 7.48
C ILE A 6 10.68 12.11 6.11
N ASP A 7 11.34 13.19 5.71
CA ASP A 7 11.29 13.66 4.32
C ASP A 7 12.23 12.80 3.48
N LEU A 8 11.70 11.99 2.58
CA LEU A 8 12.48 11.09 1.73
C LEU A 8 13.53 11.84 0.88
N LYS A 9 13.35 13.13 0.65
CA LYS A 9 14.32 13.97 -0.08
C LYS A 9 15.63 14.17 0.71
N THR A 10 15.59 14.04 2.03
CA THR A 10 16.81 14.13 2.86
C THR A 10 17.60 12.84 2.84
N GLU A 11 16.92 11.71 2.63
CA GLU A 11 17.54 10.38 2.64
C GLU A 11 18.07 9.95 1.27
N PHE A 12 17.43 10.42 0.18
CA PHE A 12 17.76 10.01 -1.18
C PHE A 12 18.01 11.20 -2.09
N SER A 13 19.23 11.29 -2.59
CA SER A 13 19.66 12.42 -3.45
C SER A 13 18.84 12.52 -4.75
N ALA A 14 18.38 11.40 -5.31
CA ALA A 14 17.56 11.37 -6.50
C ALA A 14 16.17 12.02 -6.30
N LEU A 15 15.66 12.05 -5.06
CA LEU A 15 14.37 12.62 -4.74
C LEU A 15 14.39 14.14 -4.45
N LYS A 16 15.58 14.76 -4.37
CA LYS A 16 15.72 16.19 -3.97
C LYS A 16 14.89 17.17 -4.79
N LYS A 17 14.61 16.85 -6.04
CA LYS A 17 13.81 17.69 -6.94
C LYS A 17 12.33 17.34 -6.97
N MET A 18 11.91 16.26 -6.33
CA MET A 18 10.52 15.82 -6.27
C MET A 18 9.75 16.64 -5.26
N SER A 19 8.42 16.73 -5.45
CA SER A 19 7.50 17.35 -4.51
C SER A 19 7.02 16.30 -3.49
N GLY A 20 6.78 16.64 -2.25
CA GLY A 20 6.24 15.70 -1.25
C GLY A 20 7.18 14.54 -0.88
N GLY A 21 6.60 13.41 -0.49
CA GLY A 21 7.35 12.21 -0.10
C GLY A 21 7.71 12.20 1.39
N ILE A 22 6.71 12.32 2.27
CA ILE A 22 6.89 12.21 3.73
C ILE A 22 6.52 10.79 4.16
N LEU A 23 7.44 10.13 4.83
CA LEU A 23 7.21 8.84 5.48
C LEU A 23 6.97 9.08 6.97
N ARG A 24 5.73 8.85 7.42
CA ARG A 24 5.40 8.86 8.85
C ARG A 24 5.61 7.48 9.43
N CYS A 25 6.46 7.40 10.43
CA CYS A 25 6.88 6.18 11.09
C CYS A 25 6.15 6.03 12.44
N TYR A 26 5.59 4.86 12.69
CA TYR A 26 4.99 4.47 13.97
C TYR A 26 5.74 3.25 14.49
N ILE A 27 6.62 3.44 15.46
CA ILE A 27 7.52 2.41 15.98
C ILE A 27 7.20 2.15 17.45
N PRO A 28 6.63 0.99 17.81
CA PRO A 28 6.46 0.59 19.20
C PRO A 28 7.81 0.45 19.90
N GLU A 29 7.85 0.83 21.16
CA GLU A 29 9.02 0.53 21.99
C GLU A 29 9.13 -0.98 22.26
N VAL A 30 10.35 -1.46 22.36
CA VAL A 30 10.62 -2.79 22.88
C VAL A 30 10.63 -2.69 24.40
N SER A 31 9.77 -3.46 25.07
CA SER A 31 9.73 -3.48 26.53
C SER A 31 11.01 -4.07 27.08
N SER A 32 11.55 -3.48 28.15
CA SER A 32 12.71 -4.06 28.88
C SER A 32 12.37 -5.39 29.58
N GLU A 33 11.08 -5.72 29.70
CA GLU A 33 10.58 -6.98 30.28
C GLU A 33 10.31 -8.04 29.19
N ALA A 34 10.39 -7.64 27.90
CA ALA A 34 10.24 -8.54 26.77
C ALA A 34 11.61 -8.89 26.16
N ASP A 35 11.60 -9.78 25.18
CA ASP A 35 12.80 -10.10 24.42
C ASP A 35 13.34 -8.84 23.72
N PRO A 36 14.56 -8.39 24.05
CA PRO A 36 15.17 -7.21 23.43
C PRO A 36 15.43 -7.38 21.93
N ASP A 37 15.51 -8.61 21.45
CA ASP A 37 15.72 -8.94 20.03
C ASP A 37 14.39 -9.04 19.23
N THR A 38 13.27 -8.71 19.87
CA THR A 38 11.96 -8.70 19.21
C THR A 38 11.99 -7.84 17.95
N GLN A 39 11.73 -8.46 16.79
CA GLN A 39 11.58 -7.80 15.52
C GLN A 39 10.14 -7.94 15.03
N ARG A 40 9.60 -6.87 14.44
CA ARG A 40 8.23 -6.82 13.93
C ARG A 40 8.23 -6.67 12.41
N PRO A 41 7.35 -7.36 11.69
CA PRO A 41 7.20 -7.08 10.26
C PRO A 41 6.69 -5.65 10.05
N ALA A 42 7.03 -5.08 8.89
CA ALA A 42 6.67 -3.73 8.53
C ALA A 42 5.46 -3.71 7.58
N VAL A 43 4.55 -2.76 7.77
CA VAL A 43 3.47 -2.45 6.83
C VAL A 43 3.65 -1.00 6.36
N LEU A 44 3.94 -0.83 5.06
CA LEU A 44 3.92 0.48 4.38
C LEU A 44 2.53 0.73 3.83
N ILE A 45 1.88 1.80 4.27
CA ILE A 45 0.51 2.17 3.93
C ILE A 45 0.54 3.34 2.95
N CYS A 46 -0.09 3.15 1.78
CA CYS A 46 -0.30 4.15 0.75
C CYS A 46 -1.78 4.55 0.73
N PRO A 47 -2.17 5.70 1.31
CA PRO A 47 -3.56 6.16 1.33
C PRO A 47 -4.10 6.42 -0.07
N GLY A 48 -5.43 6.36 -0.24
CA GLY A 48 -6.11 6.78 -1.46
C GLY A 48 -6.23 8.30 -1.60
N GLY A 49 -6.99 8.73 -2.61
CA GLY A 49 -7.26 10.14 -2.90
C GLY A 49 -7.01 10.53 -4.35
N ALA A 50 -7.14 9.59 -5.29
CA ALA A 50 -7.07 9.79 -6.74
C ALA A 50 -5.78 10.47 -7.24
N TYR A 51 -4.68 10.39 -6.50
CA TYR A 51 -3.44 11.16 -6.72
C TYR A 51 -3.65 12.69 -6.68
N VAL A 52 -4.73 13.16 -6.04
CA VAL A 52 -5.03 14.57 -5.80
C VAL A 52 -4.70 14.96 -4.35
N PHE A 53 -4.90 14.01 -3.44
CA PHE A 53 -4.56 14.13 -2.01
C PHE A 53 -4.24 12.75 -1.43
N CYS A 54 -3.74 12.70 -0.18
CA CYS A 54 -3.64 11.48 0.61
C CYS A 54 -4.70 11.48 1.71
N SER A 55 -5.56 10.45 1.72
CA SER A 55 -6.69 10.34 2.66
C SER A 55 -6.22 10.02 4.08
N ASN A 56 -6.43 10.93 5.02
CA ASN A 56 -6.11 10.69 6.43
C ASN A 56 -6.91 9.53 7.05
N ARG A 57 -8.07 9.20 6.51
CA ARG A 57 -8.91 8.08 6.97
C ARG A 57 -8.28 6.71 6.68
N GLU A 58 -7.45 6.65 5.66
CA GLU A 58 -6.73 5.46 5.18
C GLU A 58 -5.25 5.48 5.60
N ALA A 59 -4.88 6.35 6.50
CA ALA A 59 -3.54 6.59 7.03
C ALA A 59 -3.39 6.09 8.47
N GLU A 60 -3.36 7.02 9.43
CA GLU A 60 -3.16 6.72 10.85
C GLU A 60 -4.14 5.69 11.42
N PRO A 61 -5.46 5.71 11.16
CA PRO A 61 -6.36 4.70 11.70
C PRO A 61 -6.01 3.27 11.30
N ILE A 62 -5.48 3.10 10.08
CA ILE A 62 -4.98 1.80 9.60
C ILE A 62 -3.65 1.45 10.27
N ALA A 63 -2.72 2.40 10.38
CA ALA A 63 -1.45 2.20 11.06
C ALA A 63 -1.66 1.74 12.50
N LEU A 64 -2.55 2.37 13.26
CA LEU A 64 -2.88 2.01 14.64
C LEU A 64 -3.45 0.59 14.74
N TYR A 65 -4.24 0.15 13.77
CA TYR A 65 -4.74 -1.22 13.75
C TYR A 65 -3.59 -2.23 13.62
N TYR A 66 -2.70 -2.06 12.63
CA TYR A 66 -1.57 -2.99 12.45
C TYR A 66 -0.56 -2.94 13.59
N LEU A 67 -0.35 -1.78 14.21
CA LEU A 67 0.43 -1.66 15.45
C LEU A 67 -0.14 -2.56 16.54
N SER A 68 -1.47 -2.56 16.74
CA SER A 68 -2.12 -3.40 17.73
C SER A 68 -1.99 -4.92 17.47
N LYS A 69 -1.60 -5.28 16.25
CA LYS A 69 -1.37 -6.66 15.80
C LYS A 69 0.12 -7.03 15.75
N GLY A 70 0.99 -6.20 16.29
CA GLY A 70 2.43 -6.50 16.41
C GLY A 70 3.28 -6.12 15.20
N TYR A 71 2.79 -5.26 14.32
CA TYR A 71 3.54 -4.73 13.18
C TYR A 71 4.17 -3.37 13.52
N ASN A 72 5.26 -3.02 12.86
CA ASN A 72 5.67 -1.64 12.69
C ASN A 72 4.88 -1.05 11.51
N ALA A 73 4.37 0.17 11.65
CA ALA A 73 3.54 0.79 10.63
C ALA A 73 4.18 2.07 10.08
N PHE A 74 4.07 2.23 8.77
CA PHE A 74 4.61 3.38 8.05
C PHE A 74 3.54 3.92 7.11
N VAL A 75 3.30 5.21 7.12
CA VAL A 75 2.36 5.87 6.21
C VAL A 75 3.13 6.75 5.25
N LEU A 76 2.98 6.51 3.95
CA LEU A 76 3.59 7.33 2.93
C LEU A 76 2.62 8.40 2.43
N PHE A 77 2.90 9.65 2.74
CA PHE A 77 2.27 10.81 2.10
C PHE A 77 3.06 11.14 0.83
N TYR A 78 2.71 10.43 -0.23
CA TYR A 78 3.38 10.54 -1.53
C TYR A 78 3.00 11.81 -2.29
N SER A 79 3.79 12.19 -3.28
CA SER A 79 3.49 13.33 -4.18
C SER A 79 2.16 13.12 -4.90
N VAL A 80 1.35 14.16 -4.90
CA VAL A 80 0.06 14.22 -5.59
C VAL A 80 0.06 15.33 -6.64
N ALA A 81 -0.96 15.41 -7.48
CA ALA A 81 -1.07 16.47 -8.49
C ALA A 81 -0.74 17.85 -7.90
N PRO A 82 0.05 18.69 -8.60
CA PRO A 82 0.42 18.59 -10.02
C PRO A 82 1.61 17.63 -10.32
N ALA A 83 2.19 17.00 -9.31
CA ALA A 83 3.22 15.98 -9.53
C ALA A 83 2.67 14.80 -10.34
N LYS A 84 3.52 14.22 -11.18
CA LYS A 84 3.18 13.14 -12.10
C LYS A 84 4.11 11.95 -11.90
N TYR A 85 3.76 10.85 -12.55
CA TYR A 85 4.70 9.73 -12.71
C TYR A 85 6.05 10.26 -13.23
N PRO A 86 7.19 9.81 -12.68
CA PRO A 86 7.31 8.66 -11.77
C PRO A 86 7.41 9.04 -10.26
N GLU A 87 7.14 10.29 -9.86
CA GLU A 87 7.43 10.74 -8.48
C GLU A 87 6.80 9.85 -7.39
N PRO A 88 5.47 9.57 -7.38
CA PRO A 88 4.87 8.74 -6.33
C PRO A 88 5.47 7.33 -6.27
N GLN A 89 5.74 6.72 -7.43
CA GLN A 89 6.30 5.37 -7.53
C GLN A 89 7.72 5.30 -6.97
N VAL A 90 8.57 6.28 -7.33
CA VAL A 90 9.93 6.36 -6.79
C VAL A 90 9.91 6.57 -5.28
N GLN A 91 8.99 7.37 -4.77
CA GLN A 91 8.84 7.59 -3.32
C GLN A 91 8.38 6.32 -2.59
N ALA A 92 7.47 5.54 -3.15
CA ALA A 92 7.06 4.26 -2.56
C ALA A 92 8.20 3.23 -2.54
N MET A 93 8.96 3.15 -3.63
CA MET A 93 10.18 2.34 -3.71
C MET A 93 11.23 2.77 -2.67
N ALA A 94 11.47 4.08 -2.57
CA ALA A 94 12.41 4.66 -1.60
C ALA A 94 11.98 4.41 -0.14
N ALA A 95 10.68 4.47 0.14
CA ALA A 95 10.14 4.16 1.47
C ALA A 95 10.42 2.70 1.87
N ILE A 96 10.22 1.73 0.98
CA ILE A 96 10.55 0.31 1.24
C ILE A 96 12.04 0.16 1.52
N GLU A 97 12.90 0.73 0.67
CA GLU A 97 14.34 0.65 0.87
C GLU A 97 14.79 1.31 2.18
N LEU A 98 14.20 2.44 2.56
CA LEU A 98 14.49 3.11 3.82
C LEU A 98 14.10 2.28 5.03
N ILE A 99 12.92 1.63 4.99
CA ILE A 99 12.47 0.71 6.04
C ILE A 99 13.49 -0.42 6.23
N ARG A 100 13.95 -1.03 5.15
CA ARG A 100 14.93 -2.13 5.18
C ARG A 100 16.30 -1.68 5.64
N LYS A 101 16.76 -0.51 5.23
CA LYS A 101 18.04 0.07 5.69
C LYS A 101 18.06 0.35 7.20
N ASN A 102 16.92 0.73 7.76
CA ASN A 102 16.79 1.07 9.18
C ASN A 102 16.24 -0.08 10.04
N ARG A 103 16.12 -1.30 9.50
CA ARG A 103 15.47 -2.41 10.20
C ARG A 103 16.00 -2.67 11.61
N SER A 104 17.31 -2.57 11.81
CA SER A 104 17.92 -2.79 13.11
C SER A 104 17.57 -1.70 14.13
N ILE A 105 17.49 -0.44 13.67
CA ILE A 105 17.17 0.72 14.51
C ILE A 105 15.67 0.74 14.86
N TRP A 106 14.83 0.31 13.93
CA TRP A 106 13.37 0.33 14.08
C TRP A 106 12.80 -1.02 14.53
N HIS A 107 13.66 -1.97 14.90
CA HIS A 107 13.27 -3.33 15.28
C HIS A 107 12.31 -3.96 14.24
N CYS A 108 12.59 -3.74 12.96
CA CYS A 108 11.87 -4.40 11.87
C CYS A 108 12.50 -5.75 11.53
N SER A 109 11.66 -6.75 11.23
CA SER A 109 12.11 -7.96 10.56
C SER A 109 12.51 -7.67 9.10
N ASP A 110 12.88 -8.69 8.35
CA ASP A 110 13.15 -8.59 6.92
C ASP A 110 11.88 -8.44 6.07
N LYS A 111 10.70 -8.61 6.67
CA LYS A 111 9.41 -8.63 5.98
C LYS A 111 8.76 -7.25 5.89
N VAL A 112 8.48 -6.82 4.65
CA VAL A 112 7.77 -5.56 4.35
C VAL A 112 6.55 -5.86 3.50
N CYS A 113 5.36 -5.54 4.00
CA CYS A 113 4.12 -5.54 3.24
C CYS A 113 3.83 -4.13 2.73
N CYS A 114 3.51 -3.99 1.43
CA CYS A 114 3.00 -2.73 0.89
C CYS A 114 1.47 -2.81 0.79
N MET A 115 0.80 -1.89 1.46
CA MET A 115 -0.66 -1.79 1.48
C MET A 115 -1.10 -0.51 0.79
N GLY A 116 -2.19 -0.58 0.02
CA GLY A 116 -2.73 0.63 -0.58
C GLY A 116 -4.24 0.61 -0.75
N PHE A 117 -4.82 1.81 -0.72
CA PHE A 117 -6.26 2.07 -0.79
C PHE A 117 -6.59 2.86 -2.07
N SER A 118 -7.57 2.44 -2.86
CA SER A 118 -8.00 3.18 -4.05
C SER A 118 -6.82 3.52 -4.98
N ALA A 119 -6.52 4.79 -5.21
CA ALA A 119 -5.34 5.23 -5.97
C ALA A 119 -4.01 4.84 -5.28
N GLY A 120 -3.97 4.80 -3.94
CA GLY A 120 -2.85 4.22 -3.19
C GLY A 120 -2.72 2.71 -3.40
N GLY A 121 -3.83 2.02 -3.68
CA GLY A 121 -3.84 0.63 -4.12
C GLY A 121 -3.17 0.45 -5.48
N HIS A 122 -3.40 1.38 -6.40
CA HIS A 122 -2.67 1.43 -7.67
C HIS A 122 -1.17 1.65 -7.43
N LEU A 123 -0.80 2.59 -6.56
CA LEU A 123 0.58 2.84 -6.20
C LEU A 123 1.24 1.59 -5.60
N ALA A 124 0.56 0.91 -4.67
CA ALA A 124 1.04 -0.33 -4.07
C ALA A 124 1.21 -1.46 -5.10
N ALA A 125 0.25 -1.63 -6.01
CA ALA A 125 0.32 -2.61 -7.09
C ALA A 125 1.48 -2.32 -8.07
N CYS A 126 1.70 -1.05 -8.45
CA CYS A 126 2.86 -0.66 -9.24
C CYS A 126 4.18 -0.90 -8.48
N THR A 127 4.23 -0.64 -7.18
CA THR A 127 5.41 -0.87 -6.35
C THR A 127 5.71 -2.37 -6.19
N ALA A 128 4.67 -3.21 -6.07
CA ALA A 128 4.80 -4.67 -6.05
C ALA A 128 5.46 -5.21 -7.34
N ASN A 129 5.22 -4.52 -8.46
CA ASN A 129 5.77 -4.82 -9.78
C ASN A 129 6.86 -3.81 -10.19
N ALA A 130 7.60 -3.27 -9.23
CA ALA A 130 8.51 -2.16 -9.43
C ALA A 130 9.43 -2.34 -10.63
N ASP A 131 9.49 -1.31 -11.46
CA ASP A 131 10.45 -1.20 -12.56
C ASP A 131 11.87 -1.08 -11.97
N THR A 132 12.63 -2.16 -12.15
CA THR A 132 14.01 -2.24 -11.60
C THR A 132 14.98 -1.30 -12.31
N GLU A 133 14.70 -0.89 -13.54
CA GLU A 133 15.50 0.07 -14.28
C GLU A 133 15.27 1.50 -13.75
N LEU A 134 14.01 1.87 -13.55
CA LEU A 134 13.65 3.12 -12.88
C LEU A 134 14.23 3.18 -11.46
N ALA A 135 14.08 2.12 -10.67
CA ALA A 135 14.66 2.06 -9.33
C ALA A 135 16.18 2.30 -9.35
N ARG A 136 16.88 1.57 -10.22
CA ARG A 136 18.33 1.66 -10.35
C ARG A 136 18.81 3.05 -10.82
N SER A 137 18.05 3.70 -11.71
CA SER A 137 18.34 5.07 -12.17
C SER A 137 18.26 6.10 -11.02
N CYS A 138 17.46 5.78 -9.98
CA CYS A 138 17.34 6.58 -8.75
C CYS A 138 18.29 6.11 -7.62
N GLY A 139 19.20 5.17 -7.90
CA GLY A 139 20.12 4.61 -6.89
C GLY A 139 19.44 3.73 -5.85
N LEU A 140 18.26 3.20 -6.15
CA LEU A 140 17.48 2.29 -5.31
C LEU A 140 17.72 0.83 -5.75
N THR A 141 17.77 -0.10 -4.81
CA THR A 141 18.12 -1.49 -5.08
C THR A 141 17.17 -2.52 -4.48
N ASP A 142 16.64 -2.26 -3.29
CA ASP A 142 15.79 -3.18 -2.54
C ASP A 142 14.39 -2.60 -2.34
N VAL A 143 13.62 -2.55 -3.44
CA VAL A 143 12.41 -1.74 -3.59
C VAL A 143 11.11 -2.54 -3.63
N ARG A 144 11.18 -3.89 -3.73
CA ARG A 144 9.96 -4.71 -3.82
C ARG A 144 9.50 -5.15 -2.44
N PRO A 145 8.20 -5.08 -2.15
CA PRO A 145 7.66 -5.64 -0.91
C PRO A 145 7.66 -7.17 -0.97
N ASP A 146 7.55 -7.82 0.20
CA ASP A 146 7.43 -9.28 0.33
C ASP A 146 5.97 -9.75 0.22
N ALA A 147 5.02 -8.85 0.41
CA ALA A 147 3.58 -9.06 0.24
C ALA A 147 2.88 -7.75 -0.14
N CYS A 148 1.69 -7.85 -0.75
CA CYS A 148 0.89 -6.69 -1.10
C CYS A 148 -0.55 -6.83 -0.59
N ILE A 149 -1.15 -5.75 -0.07
CA ILE A 149 -2.57 -5.69 0.32
C ILE A 149 -3.22 -4.56 -0.47
N LEU A 150 -4.22 -4.90 -1.29
CA LEU A 150 -4.92 -3.98 -2.17
C LEU A 150 -6.37 -3.82 -1.73
N CYS A 151 -6.72 -2.62 -1.27
CA CYS A 151 -8.04 -2.29 -0.74
C CYS A 151 -8.81 -1.49 -1.79
N TYR A 152 -9.87 -2.07 -2.36
CA TYR A 152 -10.67 -1.45 -3.46
C TYR A 152 -9.82 -0.66 -4.46
N PRO A 153 -8.75 -1.30 -5.02
CA PRO A 153 -7.71 -0.58 -5.73
C PRO A 153 -8.18 -0.06 -7.08
N VAL A 154 -7.67 1.10 -7.49
CA VAL A 154 -7.58 1.45 -8.91
C VAL A 154 -6.52 0.55 -9.54
N ILE A 155 -6.80 -0.03 -10.70
CA ILE A 155 -5.89 -0.98 -11.38
C ILE A 155 -5.73 -0.64 -12.85
N THR A 156 -6.81 -0.65 -13.62
CA THR A 156 -6.77 -0.48 -15.08
C THR A 156 -7.04 0.95 -15.52
N SER A 157 -6.41 1.36 -16.61
CA SER A 157 -6.77 2.60 -17.35
C SER A 157 -7.83 2.36 -18.42
N GLY A 158 -8.24 1.10 -18.64
CA GLY A 158 -9.20 0.72 -19.68
C GLY A 158 -10.65 1.02 -19.30
N GLN A 159 -11.58 0.19 -19.81
CA GLN A 159 -13.04 0.39 -19.69
C GLN A 159 -13.52 0.63 -18.24
N TYR A 160 -12.90 0.03 -17.24
CA TYR A 160 -13.27 0.13 -15.82
C TYR A 160 -12.36 1.10 -15.05
N GLY A 161 -11.55 1.89 -15.76
CA GLY A 161 -10.56 2.78 -15.18
C GLY A 161 -11.18 3.94 -14.41
N HIS A 162 -10.56 4.32 -13.30
CA HIS A 162 -10.91 5.56 -12.60
C HIS A 162 -10.17 6.73 -13.23
N ALA A 163 -10.86 7.45 -14.14
CA ALA A 163 -10.27 8.49 -14.99
C ALA A 163 -9.48 9.54 -14.19
N LEU A 164 -10.05 10.07 -13.10
CA LEU A 164 -9.41 11.09 -12.28
C LEU A 164 -8.04 10.64 -11.75
N SER A 165 -7.89 9.38 -11.32
CA SER A 165 -6.61 8.87 -10.83
C SER A 165 -5.54 8.87 -11.91
N PHE A 166 -5.87 8.38 -13.10
CA PHE A 166 -4.92 8.33 -14.21
C PHE A 166 -4.64 9.71 -14.80
N ASP A 167 -5.63 10.60 -14.85
CA ASP A 167 -5.45 12.00 -15.30
C ASP A 167 -4.56 12.79 -14.33
N SER A 168 -4.67 12.52 -13.04
CA SER A 168 -3.83 13.13 -12.02
C SER A 168 -2.39 12.63 -12.07
N LEU A 169 -2.17 11.33 -12.32
CA LEU A 169 -0.85 10.70 -12.29
C LEU A 169 -0.09 10.82 -13.63
N CYS A 170 -0.78 10.61 -14.74
CA CYS A 170 -0.15 10.42 -16.06
C CYS A 170 -0.16 11.68 -16.91
N ALA A 171 0.86 11.80 -17.77
CA ALA A 171 0.99 12.91 -18.72
C ALA A 171 0.43 12.59 -20.10
N SER A 172 0.27 11.30 -20.45
CA SER A 172 -0.23 10.88 -21.77
C SER A 172 -1.09 9.62 -21.71
N PRO A 173 -1.90 9.32 -22.75
CA PRO A 173 -2.64 8.05 -22.84
C PRO A 173 -1.74 6.81 -22.82
N GLU A 174 -0.59 6.85 -23.48
CA GLU A 174 0.37 5.74 -23.54
C GLU A 174 0.91 5.45 -22.14
N GLN A 175 1.16 6.48 -21.33
CA GLN A 175 1.61 6.33 -19.96
C GLN A 175 0.51 5.73 -19.07
N LYS A 176 -0.77 6.11 -19.27
CA LYS A 176 -1.90 5.48 -18.58
C LYS A 176 -1.98 3.98 -18.89
N GLU A 177 -1.86 3.63 -20.16
CA GLU A 177 -1.87 2.24 -20.63
C GLU A 177 -0.71 1.43 -20.02
N ALA A 178 0.49 1.99 -20.02
CA ALA A 178 1.69 1.36 -19.46
C ALA A 178 1.63 1.21 -17.94
N LEU A 179 0.84 2.03 -17.24
CA LEU A 179 0.65 1.97 -15.79
C LEU A 179 -0.63 1.23 -15.37
N SER A 180 -1.34 0.59 -16.29
CA SER A 180 -2.40 -0.36 -15.94
C SER A 180 -1.79 -1.54 -15.18
N ALA A 181 -2.06 -1.61 -13.87
CA ALA A 181 -1.29 -2.46 -12.96
C ALA A 181 -1.44 -3.96 -13.24
N GLU A 182 -2.57 -4.40 -13.81
CA GLU A 182 -2.79 -5.78 -14.25
C GLU A 182 -1.79 -6.21 -15.33
N LYS A 183 -1.28 -5.28 -16.12
CA LYS A 183 -0.29 -5.54 -17.19
C LYS A 183 1.14 -5.64 -16.67
N LEU A 184 1.38 -5.17 -15.46
CA LEU A 184 2.69 -5.21 -14.82
C LEU A 184 2.92 -6.52 -14.05
N VAL A 185 1.87 -7.32 -13.83
CA VAL A 185 1.96 -8.58 -13.10
C VAL A 185 2.89 -9.55 -13.82
N SER A 186 3.74 -10.20 -13.05
CA SER A 186 4.69 -11.21 -13.52
C SER A 186 4.85 -12.29 -12.46
N ARG A 187 5.57 -13.38 -12.77
CA ARG A 187 5.91 -14.42 -11.79
C ARG A 187 6.71 -13.91 -10.57
N ASN A 188 7.26 -12.71 -10.67
CA ASN A 188 8.01 -12.07 -9.59
C ASN A 188 7.15 -11.13 -8.73
N THR A 189 5.87 -10.99 -9.05
CA THR A 189 4.91 -10.24 -8.22
C THR A 189 4.76 -10.95 -6.88
N PRO A 190 4.83 -10.22 -5.75
CA PRO A 190 4.69 -10.85 -4.44
C PRO A 190 3.26 -11.36 -4.20
N PRO A 191 3.08 -12.32 -3.27
CA PRO A 191 1.75 -12.73 -2.82
C PRO A 191 0.86 -11.52 -2.51
N THR A 192 -0.40 -11.57 -2.93
CA THR A 192 -1.29 -10.40 -2.86
C THR A 192 -2.62 -10.75 -2.19
N PHE A 193 -3.03 -9.92 -1.24
CA PHE A 193 -4.39 -9.92 -0.67
C PHE A 193 -5.20 -8.79 -1.31
N LEU A 194 -6.43 -9.08 -1.73
CA LEU A 194 -7.35 -8.10 -2.33
C LEU A 194 -8.69 -8.11 -1.60
N TRP A 195 -9.30 -6.94 -1.45
CA TRP A 195 -10.71 -6.87 -1.11
C TRP A 195 -11.40 -5.70 -1.81
N HIS A 196 -12.69 -5.88 -2.08
CA HIS A 196 -13.53 -4.91 -2.77
C HIS A 196 -15.00 -5.11 -2.40
N THR A 197 -15.85 -4.16 -2.77
CA THR A 197 -17.30 -4.32 -2.73
C THR A 197 -17.86 -4.43 -4.14
N ALA A 198 -18.86 -5.31 -4.34
CA ALA A 198 -19.37 -5.61 -5.67
C ALA A 198 -20.14 -4.43 -6.31
N ASP A 199 -20.70 -3.55 -5.49
CA ASP A 199 -21.49 -2.39 -5.89
C ASP A 199 -20.74 -1.06 -5.77
N ASP A 200 -19.39 -1.08 -5.68
CA ASP A 200 -18.56 0.12 -5.71
C ASP A 200 -18.80 0.88 -7.03
N SER A 201 -19.45 2.05 -6.92
CA SER A 201 -19.80 2.88 -8.06
C SER A 201 -18.71 3.86 -8.48
N CYS A 202 -17.66 4.01 -7.68
CA CYS A 202 -16.54 4.93 -7.96
C CYS A 202 -15.38 4.21 -8.66
N VAL A 203 -14.93 3.10 -8.09
CA VAL A 203 -13.93 2.21 -8.68
C VAL A 203 -14.56 0.83 -8.87
N PRO A 204 -15.00 0.47 -10.07
CA PRO A 204 -15.70 -0.79 -10.31
C PRO A 204 -14.88 -2.00 -9.86
N VAL A 205 -15.54 -2.99 -9.26
CA VAL A 205 -14.92 -4.23 -8.75
C VAL A 205 -14.10 -4.98 -9.80
N GLN A 206 -14.37 -4.75 -11.08
CA GLN A 206 -13.59 -5.27 -12.21
C GLN A 206 -12.09 -4.92 -12.11
N ASN A 207 -11.72 -3.82 -11.46
CA ASN A 207 -10.31 -3.52 -11.20
C ASN A 207 -9.64 -4.66 -10.42
N SER A 208 -10.22 -5.08 -9.29
CA SER A 208 -9.68 -6.21 -8.51
C SER A 208 -9.75 -7.53 -9.26
N LEU A 209 -10.82 -7.79 -10.02
CA LEU A 209 -10.96 -9.02 -10.82
C LEU A 209 -9.90 -9.11 -11.91
N LEU A 210 -9.59 -8.01 -12.61
CA LEU A 210 -8.53 -7.97 -13.63
C LEU A 210 -7.16 -8.25 -13.02
N TYR A 211 -6.86 -7.66 -11.87
CA TYR A 211 -5.58 -7.91 -11.21
C TYR A 211 -5.47 -9.35 -10.71
N ALA A 212 -6.54 -9.89 -10.12
CA ALA A 212 -6.58 -11.29 -9.68
C ALA A 212 -6.44 -12.27 -10.87
N SER A 213 -7.06 -11.97 -12.02
CA SER A 213 -6.86 -12.76 -13.25
C SER A 213 -5.40 -12.78 -13.67
N ALA A 214 -4.75 -11.62 -13.70
CA ALA A 214 -3.33 -11.53 -14.04
C ALA A 214 -2.44 -12.28 -13.03
N LEU A 215 -2.72 -12.21 -11.72
CA LEU A 215 -2.00 -13.00 -10.72
C LEU A 215 -2.16 -14.51 -10.99
N CYS A 216 -3.38 -14.95 -11.30
CA CYS A 216 -3.66 -16.35 -11.62
C CYS A 216 -2.88 -16.82 -12.86
N GLU A 217 -2.87 -16.03 -13.95
CA GLU A 217 -2.15 -16.33 -15.19
C GLU A 217 -0.65 -16.49 -14.98
N HIS A 218 -0.07 -15.75 -14.02
CA HIS A 218 1.35 -15.80 -13.70
C HIS A 218 1.71 -16.75 -12.55
N GLY A 219 0.71 -17.47 -11.97
CA GLY A 219 0.91 -18.42 -10.89
C GLY A 219 1.33 -17.75 -9.56
N VAL A 220 0.95 -16.49 -9.36
CA VAL A 220 1.22 -15.75 -8.12
C VAL A 220 0.15 -16.07 -7.07
N PRO A 221 0.52 -16.46 -5.85
CA PRO A 221 -0.45 -16.71 -4.78
C PRO A 221 -1.23 -15.45 -4.42
N PHE A 222 -2.54 -15.57 -4.27
CA PHE A 222 -3.38 -14.46 -3.80
C PHE A 222 -4.58 -14.95 -2.99
N GLU A 223 -5.13 -14.05 -2.20
CA GLU A 223 -6.42 -14.21 -1.51
C GLU A 223 -7.30 -13.01 -1.85
N MET A 224 -8.56 -13.25 -2.22
CA MET A 224 -9.47 -12.17 -2.60
C MET A 224 -10.83 -12.30 -1.92
N HIS A 225 -11.34 -11.17 -1.41
CA HIS A 225 -12.65 -11.06 -0.78
C HIS A 225 -13.50 -10.00 -1.48
N ILE A 226 -14.65 -10.39 -2.00
CA ILE A 226 -15.64 -9.48 -2.58
C ILE A 226 -16.86 -9.46 -1.67
N PHE A 227 -17.11 -8.31 -1.07
CA PHE A 227 -18.30 -8.09 -0.25
C PHE A 227 -19.45 -7.59 -1.14
N PRO A 228 -20.71 -8.01 -0.88
CA PRO A 228 -21.80 -7.68 -1.79
C PRO A 228 -22.10 -6.18 -1.85
N HIS A 229 -21.98 -5.48 -0.71
CA HIS A 229 -22.39 -4.08 -0.58
C HIS A 229 -21.36 -3.21 0.16
N GLY A 230 -21.15 -2.01 -0.35
CA GLY A 230 -20.36 -0.98 0.31
C GLY A 230 -19.89 0.11 -0.66
N MET A 231 -19.97 1.35 -0.22
CA MET A 231 -19.49 2.47 -1.01
C MET A 231 -17.95 2.50 -1.06
N HIS A 232 -17.40 3.20 -2.03
CA HIS A 232 -15.96 3.37 -2.16
C HIS A 232 -15.33 4.07 -0.94
N GLY A 233 -14.12 3.66 -0.56
CA GLY A 233 -13.35 4.36 0.48
C GLY A 233 -13.76 4.01 1.91
N LEU A 234 -14.23 2.80 2.17
CA LEU A 234 -14.68 2.33 3.49
C LEU A 234 -13.58 2.34 4.56
N ALA A 235 -12.30 2.29 4.19
CA ALA A 235 -11.16 2.25 5.11
C ALA A 235 -11.33 1.14 6.17
N ARG A 236 -11.47 1.47 7.46
CA ARG A 236 -11.72 0.49 8.53
C ARG A 236 -13.15 -0.05 8.58
N CYS A 237 -14.07 0.56 7.85
CA CYS A 237 -15.50 0.22 7.86
C CYS A 237 -16.21 0.49 9.20
N ASP A 238 -15.62 1.30 10.07
CA ASP A 238 -16.14 1.63 11.42
C ASP A 238 -16.29 3.14 11.63
N GLY A 239 -16.80 3.54 12.82
CA GLY A 239 -17.02 4.94 13.16
C GLY A 239 -15.77 5.81 13.16
N SER A 240 -14.57 5.24 13.36
CA SER A 240 -13.30 5.99 13.40
C SER A 240 -12.87 6.51 12.03
N THR A 241 -13.36 5.90 10.95
CA THR A 241 -13.03 6.28 9.57
C THR A 241 -14.26 6.66 8.74
N SER A 242 -15.44 6.71 9.35
CA SER A 242 -16.69 7.04 8.67
C SER A 242 -16.83 8.55 8.43
N ILE A 243 -17.35 8.93 7.27
CA ILE A 243 -17.79 10.29 7.00
C ILE A 243 -19.24 10.41 7.47
N GLN A 244 -19.48 11.16 8.55
CA GLN A 244 -20.82 11.41 9.09
C GLN A 244 -21.66 10.13 9.31
N GLY A 245 -21.02 9.01 9.66
CA GLY A 245 -21.71 7.76 9.91
C GLY A 245 -22.15 6.97 8.66
N THR A 246 -21.82 7.43 7.45
CA THR A 246 -22.30 6.79 6.21
C THR A 246 -21.46 5.61 5.73
N MET A 247 -20.26 5.44 6.29
CA MET A 247 -19.26 4.45 5.83
C MET A 247 -19.01 3.36 6.86
N ILE A 248 -20.03 2.98 7.62
CA ILE A 248 -19.95 1.90 8.60
C ILE A 248 -20.48 0.63 7.97
N SER A 249 -19.64 -0.40 7.89
CA SER A 249 -20.00 -1.72 7.36
C SER A 249 -19.28 -2.82 8.15
N PRO A 250 -19.89 -3.35 9.22
CA PRO A 250 -19.28 -4.43 9.98
C PRO A 250 -18.99 -5.67 9.13
N ALA A 251 -19.81 -5.94 8.12
CA ALA A 251 -19.61 -7.06 7.20
C ALA A 251 -18.31 -6.90 6.38
N CYS A 252 -17.99 -5.68 5.93
CA CYS A 252 -16.73 -5.41 5.24
C CYS A 252 -15.56 -5.33 6.22
N GLY A 253 -15.78 -4.81 7.44
CA GLY A 253 -14.70 -4.57 8.43
C GLY A 253 -13.89 -5.81 8.80
N VAL A 254 -14.40 -7.00 8.56
CA VAL A 254 -13.69 -8.27 8.77
C VAL A 254 -12.42 -8.38 7.89
N TRP A 255 -12.30 -7.59 6.83
CA TRP A 255 -11.12 -7.59 5.96
C TRP A 255 -9.82 -7.36 6.72
N LEU A 256 -9.87 -6.52 7.76
CA LEU A 256 -8.71 -6.21 8.60
C LEU A 256 -8.15 -7.48 9.27
N GLU A 257 -9.01 -8.27 9.90
CA GLU A 257 -8.61 -9.52 10.55
C GLU A 257 -8.19 -10.58 9.52
N LEU A 258 -8.90 -10.67 8.40
CA LEU A 258 -8.56 -11.58 7.31
C LEU A 258 -7.16 -11.28 6.75
N SER A 259 -6.82 -10.00 6.55
CA SER A 259 -5.52 -9.59 6.04
C SER A 259 -4.38 -9.91 7.01
N VAL A 260 -4.59 -9.74 8.33
CA VAL A 260 -3.59 -10.11 9.34
C VAL A 260 -3.34 -11.61 9.33
N ARG A 261 -4.41 -12.44 9.39
CA ARG A 261 -4.29 -13.89 9.32
C ARG A 261 -3.63 -14.38 8.02
N TRP A 262 -3.88 -13.67 6.91
CA TRP A 262 -3.22 -13.97 5.65
C TRP A 262 -1.72 -13.67 5.72
N LEU A 263 -1.31 -12.52 6.28
CA LEU A 263 0.10 -12.19 6.50
C LEU A 263 0.80 -13.18 7.42
N GLU A 264 0.15 -13.63 8.49
CA GLU A 264 0.68 -14.66 9.42
C GLU A 264 1.00 -15.96 8.66
N ARG A 265 0.14 -16.41 7.74
CA ARG A 265 0.40 -17.59 6.89
C ARG A 265 1.61 -17.42 5.96
N LEU A 266 1.98 -16.18 5.63
CA LEU A 266 3.19 -15.84 4.85
C LEU A 266 4.42 -15.60 5.72
N SER A 267 4.38 -16.00 7.00
CA SER A 267 5.47 -15.79 7.96
C SER A 267 5.78 -14.32 8.27
N PHE A 268 4.76 -13.45 8.18
CA PHE A 268 4.81 -12.08 8.69
C PHE A 268 4.46 -12.00 10.19
N GLY A 269 4.19 -13.12 10.86
CA GLY A 269 3.95 -13.15 12.29
C GLY A 269 5.26 -12.92 13.04
N GLY A 270 5.37 -11.87 13.83
CA GLY A 270 6.34 -11.77 14.90
C GLY A 270 6.01 -12.89 15.91
N GLY A 271 6.94 -13.81 16.15
CA GLY A 271 6.72 -15.02 16.91
C GLY A 271 5.95 -14.85 18.22
N CYS A 272 4.66 -15.10 18.14
CA CYS A 272 3.83 -15.60 19.23
C CYS A 272 3.23 -16.92 18.74
N VAL A 273 3.96 -17.99 18.91
CA VAL A 273 3.41 -19.34 18.94
C VAL A 273 3.10 -19.67 20.39
#